data_bac2069e5b37e1c2da38c0247bfd4e62
#
_entry.id   bac2069e5b37e1c2da38c0247bfd4e62
#
_cell.length_a   1.000
_cell.length_b   1.000
_cell.length_c   1.000
_cell.angle_alpha   90.00
_cell.angle_beta   90.00
_cell.angle_gamma   90.00
#
_symmetry.space_group_name_H-M   'P 1'
#
loop_
_entity.id
_entity.type
_entity.pdbx_description
1 polymer ?
#
loop_
_entity_poly.entity_id
_entity_poly.type
_entity_poly.pdbx_seq_one_letter_code
_entity_poly.pdbx_strand_id
1 'polypeptide(L)'
;QADLSTAIAQNFTPFQGVLSKGFTNSSFWIKVTVQPANATSNSTDLNSQPPQQSREDSSDLILRIRPNYLDLIELYDPDLNNHSPIDSTGDMTTWNASKPYQAIDHNLILRNVTQTKTVYLRFKTFSTSQIYIDCLTPSEFIVSSNSLSFIYSTTIALLFFFLIWIFVNWLIDKSTLNLLFVIKQTIFLSYTFCFFGYHRIFFADIFTPQEINGIYNVWIQVTVVSSMWFESRFLKIHQAPKWFDVMAKILLVWGAINICLLYVDTTIHSLLSNMILTGVGVMMLFSSAFFIRKDQKDTAFKQQVFLKNWIIVTYYCIITAVVMVFVIPGLGLSKLPTINLYSVISYGLSSGILMTVLLHIRTKNITKLRADAALALQLSTEQVEIEKIKRKEQTDFLHMLMHELKTPLSVLDLTLHSDNKSERNQQFASRAILDMKSIIERCIDADQMQENKLILKHESIHIQSLIEDILDTDDLAKSRICIFCDVDSNVTSDFQFLRIILNNLIHNAVRYGHENEKVFIDIAKDHETFTQNHLRITISNVPGSAHWPDENKVFEKYYRSPGAQKQSGTGLGLYLVSNLCERIGAICKYEPTATQVQFKVWIPN
;
A
#
# COMPACT_ATOMS: atom_id res chain seq x y z
N GLN A 1 18.42 -49.52 36.72
CA GLN A 1 16.98 -49.50 36.32
C GLN A 1 16.22 -50.20 37.42
N ALA A 2 15.33 -49.47 38.15
CA ALA A 2 14.49 -50.09 39.17
C ALA A 2 13.46 -50.95 38.46
N ASP A 3 13.41 -52.20 38.83
CA ASP A 3 12.37 -53.17 38.46
C ASP A 3 11.06 -52.85 39.23
N LEU A 4 9.91 -53.36 38.76
CA LEU A 4 8.61 -53.17 39.41
C LEU A 4 8.65 -53.50 40.91
N SER A 5 9.28 -54.63 41.32
CA SER A 5 9.46 -55.03 42.72
C SER A 5 10.19 -53.99 43.56
N THR A 6 11.23 -53.38 43.01
CA THR A 6 11.99 -52.31 43.66
C THR A 6 11.17 -50.99 43.73
N ALA A 7 10.35 -50.68 42.70
CA ALA A 7 9.48 -49.54 42.70
C ALA A 7 8.35 -49.60 43.71
N ILE A 8 7.72 -50.82 43.87
CA ILE A 8 6.65 -51.05 44.84
C ILE A 8 7.14 -50.81 46.26
N ALA A 9 8.40 -51.13 46.57
CA ALA A 9 8.98 -51.02 47.91
C ALA A 9 9.33 -49.56 48.28
N GLN A 10 9.24 -48.57 47.33
CA GLN A 10 9.58 -47.19 47.58
C GLN A 10 8.39 -46.36 48.10
N ASN A 11 8.70 -45.28 48.84
CA ASN A 11 7.72 -44.32 49.26
C ASN A 11 7.38 -43.35 48.10
N PHE A 12 6.10 -43.29 47.73
CA PHE A 12 5.61 -42.39 46.69
C PHE A 12 5.18 -41.06 47.29
N THR A 13 5.59 -39.98 46.66
CA THR A 13 5.15 -38.63 47.02
C THR A 13 3.89 -38.25 46.21
N PRO A 14 2.76 -37.95 46.85
CA PRO A 14 1.55 -37.59 46.14
C PRO A 14 1.73 -36.27 45.38
N PHE A 15 1.10 -36.13 44.20
CA PHE A 15 1.06 -34.90 43.43
C PHE A 15 -0.34 -34.67 42.85
N GLN A 16 -0.65 -33.42 42.55
CA GLN A 16 -1.88 -33.00 41.86
C GLN A 16 -1.50 -32.12 40.65
N GLY A 17 -2.29 -32.24 39.58
CA GLY A 17 -2.05 -31.51 38.35
C GLY A 17 -0.88 -32.06 37.53
N VAL A 18 -0.06 -31.17 36.92
CA VAL A 18 1.07 -31.58 36.11
C VAL A 18 2.31 -31.83 36.96
N LEU A 19 2.83 -33.05 36.90
CA LEU A 19 4.15 -33.38 37.44
C LEU A 19 5.21 -32.91 36.45
N SER A 20 6.12 -32.01 36.85
CA SER A 20 7.26 -31.59 36.06
C SER A 20 8.58 -31.85 36.78
N LYS A 21 9.54 -32.48 36.08
CA LYS A 21 10.89 -32.81 36.56
C LYS A 21 11.99 -32.26 35.66
N GLY A 22 11.60 -31.45 34.64
CA GLY A 22 12.55 -30.90 33.66
C GLY A 22 13.14 -31.98 32.75
N PHE A 23 14.37 -31.77 32.29
CA PHE A 23 15.10 -32.69 31.42
C PHE A 23 15.94 -33.65 32.23
N THR A 24 15.71 -34.96 32.08
CA THR A 24 16.46 -36.00 32.79
C THR A 24 16.41 -37.33 32.04
N ASN A 25 17.50 -38.08 32.09
CA ASN A 25 17.56 -39.44 31.55
C ASN A 25 16.90 -40.49 32.47
N SER A 26 16.38 -40.07 33.62
CA SER A 26 15.76 -40.98 34.60
C SER A 26 14.40 -41.48 34.11
N SER A 27 14.08 -42.71 34.42
CA SER A 27 12.71 -43.24 34.36
C SER A 27 11.98 -42.93 35.65
N PHE A 28 10.71 -42.55 35.54
CA PHE A 28 9.87 -42.27 36.72
C PHE A 28 8.77 -43.31 36.86
N TRP A 29 8.54 -43.68 38.11
CA TRP A 29 7.43 -44.55 38.48
C TRP A 29 6.33 -43.71 39.13
N ILE A 30 5.08 -43.91 38.67
CA ILE A 30 3.88 -43.27 39.21
C ILE A 30 2.94 -44.36 39.67
N LYS A 31 2.54 -44.28 40.94
CA LYS A 31 1.50 -45.12 41.52
C LYS A 31 0.16 -44.48 41.29
N VAL A 32 -0.74 -45.17 40.60
CA VAL A 32 -2.11 -44.71 40.31
C VAL A 32 -3.09 -45.67 41.01
N THR A 33 -3.93 -45.12 41.88
CA THR A 33 -5.00 -45.89 42.51
C THR A 33 -6.33 -45.45 41.94
N VAL A 34 -7.05 -46.33 41.30
CA VAL A 34 -8.34 -46.07 40.65
C VAL A 34 -9.46 -46.72 41.43
N GLN A 35 -10.62 -46.08 41.43
CA GLN A 35 -11.86 -46.61 42.04
C GLN A 35 -12.89 -46.89 40.96
N PRO A 36 -13.79 -47.86 41.12
CA PRO A 36 -14.88 -48.10 40.17
C PRO A 36 -15.74 -46.85 39.97
N ALA A 37 -16.21 -46.61 38.76
CA ALA A 37 -17.01 -45.44 38.41
C ALA A 37 -18.30 -45.30 39.26
N ASN A 38 -18.84 -46.39 39.79
CA ASN A 38 -20.08 -46.39 40.58
C ASN A 38 -19.87 -46.08 42.07
N ALA A 39 -18.65 -45.86 42.56
CA ALA A 39 -18.38 -45.64 44.00
C ALA A 39 -18.64 -44.19 44.47
N THR A 40 -18.87 -43.25 43.59
CA THR A 40 -19.01 -41.82 43.90
C THR A 40 -20.45 -41.26 43.85
N SER A 41 -21.48 -42.09 43.60
CA SER A 41 -22.88 -41.59 43.54
C SER A 41 -23.66 -41.81 44.86
N ASN A 42 -23.06 -41.46 46.00
CA ASN A 42 -23.77 -41.28 47.27
C ASN A 42 -23.91 -39.79 47.61
N SER A 43 -24.66 -39.06 46.80
CA SER A 43 -25.26 -37.79 47.21
C SER A 43 -26.68 -37.72 46.64
N THR A 44 -27.64 -38.05 47.52
CA THR A 44 -29.02 -37.52 47.61
C THR A 44 -29.50 -36.67 46.41
N ASP A 45 -30.12 -37.35 45.44
CA ASP A 45 -31.26 -36.82 44.71
C ASP A 45 -32.18 -37.98 44.27
N LEU A 46 -33.14 -38.29 45.12
CA LEU A 46 -34.29 -39.15 44.87
C LEU A 46 -35.25 -38.37 43.97
N ASN A 47 -35.15 -38.52 42.66
CA ASN A 47 -36.24 -38.40 41.67
C ASN A 47 -35.73 -37.99 40.28
N SER A 48 -35.05 -38.90 39.61
CA SER A 48 -35.07 -38.91 38.14
C SER A 48 -34.81 -40.34 37.66
N GLN A 49 -35.80 -40.95 37.05
CA GLN A 49 -35.62 -42.23 36.36
C GLN A 49 -34.60 -42.05 35.22
N PRO A 50 -33.55 -42.89 35.15
CA PRO A 50 -32.64 -42.87 34.03
C PRO A 50 -33.33 -43.48 32.80
N PRO A 51 -33.04 -42.95 31.58
CA PRO A 51 -33.50 -43.58 30.35
C PRO A 51 -32.89 -44.98 30.23
N GLN A 52 -33.76 -45.98 30.02
CA GLN A 52 -33.37 -47.32 29.65
C GLN A 52 -32.70 -47.34 28.27
N GLN A 53 -31.39 -47.24 28.23
CA GLN A 53 -30.60 -47.59 27.04
C GLN A 53 -29.30 -48.23 27.46
N SER A 54 -29.15 -49.53 27.08
CA SER A 54 -27.93 -50.34 27.02
C SER A 54 -27.05 -50.37 28.29
N ARG A 55 -27.38 -51.26 29.22
CA ARG A 55 -26.47 -51.79 30.24
C ARG A 55 -25.44 -52.75 29.57
N GLU A 56 -24.46 -52.18 28.87
CA GLU A 56 -23.09 -52.68 28.76
C GLU A 56 -22.18 -51.55 29.23
N ASP A 57 -22.35 -51.11 30.48
CA ASP A 57 -21.36 -50.29 31.15
C ASP A 57 -20.16 -51.19 31.39
N SER A 58 -19.22 -51.20 30.47
CA SER A 58 -17.93 -51.82 30.67
C SER A 58 -17.31 -51.19 31.91
N SER A 59 -16.96 -51.98 32.89
CA SER A 59 -16.19 -51.57 34.09
C SER A 59 -14.76 -51.11 33.72
N ASP A 60 -14.55 -50.78 32.47
CA ASP A 60 -13.27 -50.33 31.94
C ASP A 60 -13.05 -48.85 32.25
N LEU A 61 -11.82 -48.51 32.63
CA LEU A 61 -11.35 -47.16 32.84
C LEU A 61 -10.20 -46.86 31.88
N ILE A 62 -10.12 -45.65 31.42
CA ILE A 62 -9.09 -45.18 30.49
C ILE A 62 -8.19 -44.16 31.19
N LEU A 63 -6.92 -44.47 31.28
CA LEU A 63 -5.90 -43.54 31.71
C LEU A 63 -5.44 -42.75 30.50
N ARG A 64 -5.86 -41.48 30.41
CA ARG A 64 -5.39 -40.54 29.38
C ARG A 64 -4.16 -39.83 29.90
N ILE A 65 -3.09 -39.82 29.10
CA ILE A 65 -1.79 -39.28 29.47
C ILE A 65 -1.40 -38.18 28.48
N ARG A 66 -1.02 -37.03 29.01
CA ARG A 66 -0.57 -35.87 28.26
C ARG A 66 0.75 -35.33 28.82
N PRO A 67 1.57 -34.66 28.03
CA PRO A 67 1.44 -34.27 26.61
C PRO A 67 1.78 -35.41 25.63
N ASN A 68 1.52 -35.17 24.33
CA ASN A 68 1.66 -36.15 23.26
C ASN A 68 3.12 -36.44 22.84
N TYR A 69 4.11 -35.81 23.43
CA TYR A 69 5.55 -35.94 23.11
C TYR A 69 6.32 -36.83 24.10
N LEU A 70 5.63 -37.64 24.90
CA LEU A 70 6.28 -38.60 25.80
C LEU A 70 6.71 -39.85 25.02
N ASP A 71 8.00 -40.22 25.14
CA ASP A 71 8.59 -41.27 24.30
C ASP A 71 8.05 -42.65 24.61
N LEU A 72 8.00 -43.05 25.90
CA LEU A 72 7.56 -44.39 26.33
C LEU A 72 6.85 -44.30 27.67
N ILE A 73 5.66 -44.92 27.73
CA ILE A 73 4.86 -45.08 28.93
C ILE A 73 4.41 -46.52 28.98
N GLU A 74 4.75 -47.22 30.06
CA GLU A 74 4.46 -48.63 30.29
C GLU A 74 3.53 -48.75 31.48
N LEU A 75 2.53 -49.62 31.36
CA LEU A 75 1.56 -49.96 32.43
C LEU A 75 1.90 -51.30 33.04
N TYR A 76 1.99 -51.33 34.36
CA TYR A 76 2.22 -52.54 35.15
C TYR A 76 1.10 -52.72 36.13
N ASP A 77 0.64 -53.97 36.23
CA ASP A 77 -0.39 -54.43 37.19
C ASP A 77 0.21 -55.50 38.11
N PRO A 78 0.38 -55.22 39.42
CA PRO A 78 0.96 -56.13 40.33
C PRO A 78 0.10 -57.43 40.56
N ASP A 79 -1.23 -57.28 40.35
CA ASP A 79 -2.17 -58.41 40.61
C ASP A 79 -2.04 -59.50 39.54
N LEU A 80 -1.42 -59.25 38.41
CA LEU A 80 -1.25 -60.21 37.32
C LEU A 80 0.05 -61.05 37.44
N ASN A 81 0.82 -60.89 38.52
CA ASN A 81 2.08 -61.64 38.78
C ASN A 81 3.09 -61.59 37.59
N ASN A 82 2.98 -60.64 36.69
CA ASN A 82 3.80 -60.55 35.54
C ASN A 82 4.71 -59.29 35.68
N HIS A 83 6.04 -59.47 35.69
CA HIS A 83 7.02 -58.38 35.75
C HIS A 83 7.15 -57.61 34.43
N SER A 84 6.42 -58.04 33.39
CA SER A 84 6.37 -57.38 32.10
C SER A 84 5.23 -56.31 32.03
N PRO A 85 5.36 -55.23 31.23
CA PRO A 85 4.29 -54.27 31.04
C PRO A 85 3.09 -54.96 30.36
N ILE A 86 1.87 -54.64 30.81
CA ILE A 86 0.61 -55.16 30.25
C ILE A 86 0.23 -54.42 28.98
N ASP A 87 0.50 -53.15 28.95
CA ASP A 87 0.25 -52.28 27.81
C ASP A 87 1.31 -51.18 27.77
N SER A 88 1.55 -50.59 26.59
CA SER A 88 2.48 -49.49 26.42
C SER A 88 1.96 -48.49 25.40
N THR A 89 2.35 -47.23 25.56
CA THR A 89 2.06 -46.12 24.65
C THR A 89 3.22 -45.12 24.67
N GLY A 90 3.23 -44.20 23.74
CA GLY A 90 4.28 -43.18 23.63
C GLY A 90 4.66 -42.90 22.17
N ASP A 91 5.51 -41.92 21.96
CA ASP A 91 5.99 -41.55 20.61
C ASP A 91 6.91 -42.58 19.97
N MET A 92 7.54 -43.40 20.80
CA MET A 92 8.39 -44.51 20.35
C MET A 92 7.62 -45.81 20.12
N THR A 93 6.29 -45.81 20.30
CA THR A 93 5.42 -46.96 20.01
C THR A 93 4.72 -46.76 18.66
N THR A 94 4.53 -47.89 17.94
CA THR A 94 3.82 -47.85 16.65
C THR A 94 2.36 -47.44 16.84
N TRP A 95 1.89 -46.58 16.00
CA TRP A 95 0.48 -46.22 15.96
C TRP A 95 -0.36 -47.42 15.50
N ASN A 96 -1.34 -47.78 16.26
CA ASN A 96 -2.23 -48.89 15.92
C ASN A 96 -3.70 -48.44 15.92
N ALA A 97 -4.23 -48.19 14.72
CA ALA A 97 -5.62 -47.74 14.52
C ALA A 97 -6.66 -48.75 15.05
N SER A 98 -6.30 -50.02 15.21
CA SER A 98 -7.20 -51.09 15.72
C SER A 98 -7.26 -51.15 17.24
N LYS A 99 -6.43 -50.36 17.97
CA LYS A 99 -6.49 -50.34 19.44
C LYS A 99 -7.81 -49.67 19.87
N PRO A 100 -8.57 -50.30 20.81
CA PRO A 100 -9.79 -49.69 21.34
C PRO A 100 -9.51 -48.30 21.91
N TYR A 101 -10.46 -47.37 21.70
CA TYR A 101 -10.37 -45.97 22.19
C TYR A 101 -9.12 -45.20 21.71
N GLN A 102 -8.63 -45.55 20.50
CA GLN A 102 -7.46 -44.85 19.94
C GLN A 102 -7.77 -43.37 19.70
N ALA A 103 -6.96 -42.50 20.27
CA ALA A 103 -7.08 -41.05 20.16
C ALA A 103 -5.71 -40.43 19.89
N ILE A 104 -5.68 -39.14 19.64
CA ILE A 104 -4.42 -38.36 19.43
C ILE A 104 -3.57 -38.42 20.72
N ASP A 105 -4.21 -38.30 21.89
CA ASP A 105 -3.54 -38.40 23.18
C ASP A 105 -3.13 -39.84 23.49
N HIS A 106 -2.10 -40.02 24.32
CA HIS A 106 -1.71 -41.31 24.82
C HIS A 106 -2.78 -41.88 25.76
N ASN A 107 -3.14 -43.12 25.59
CA ASN A 107 -4.11 -43.82 26.46
C ASN A 107 -3.69 -45.23 26.80
N LEU A 108 -4.08 -45.66 27.99
CA LEU A 108 -3.91 -47.01 28.48
C LEU A 108 -5.24 -47.50 29.08
N ILE A 109 -5.63 -48.75 28.82
CA ILE A 109 -6.95 -49.26 29.17
C ILE A 109 -6.82 -50.16 30.40
N LEU A 110 -7.56 -49.85 31.46
CA LEU A 110 -7.74 -50.70 32.63
C LEU A 110 -9.07 -51.45 32.48
N ARG A 111 -9.00 -52.75 32.20
CA ARG A 111 -10.19 -53.55 31.96
C ARG A 111 -10.78 -54.08 33.27
N ASN A 112 -12.10 -54.15 33.32
CA ASN A 112 -12.88 -54.78 34.39
C ASN A 112 -12.52 -54.26 35.80
N VAL A 113 -12.47 -53.00 36.03
CA VAL A 113 -12.21 -52.38 37.33
C VAL A 113 -13.48 -52.38 38.17
N THR A 114 -13.69 -53.46 38.91
CA THR A 114 -14.85 -53.66 39.79
C THR A 114 -14.58 -53.31 41.26
N GLN A 115 -13.32 -53.21 41.66
CA GLN A 115 -12.84 -52.82 42.99
C GLN A 115 -11.71 -51.77 42.86
N THR A 116 -11.39 -51.18 44.01
CA THR A 116 -10.22 -50.26 44.06
C THR A 116 -8.97 -51.02 43.64
N LYS A 117 -8.33 -50.53 42.56
CA LYS A 117 -7.16 -51.12 41.93
C LYS A 117 -5.98 -50.15 41.93
N THR A 118 -4.78 -50.73 42.24
CA THR A 118 -3.53 -49.95 42.17
C THR A 118 -2.68 -50.44 41.01
N VAL A 119 -2.32 -49.54 40.11
CA VAL A 119 -1.43 -49.82 38.96
C VAL A 119 -0.22 -48.90 39.00
N TYR A 120 0.84 -49.30 38.31
CA TYR A 120 2.07 -48.53 38.23
C TYR A 120 2.37 -48.16 36.79
N LEU A 121 2.68 -46.88 36.57
CA LEU A 121 3.11 -46.36 35.29
C LEU A 121 4.60 -46.07 35.37
N ARG A 122 5.37 -46.61 34.43
CA ARG A 122 6.75 -46.24 34.22
C ARG A 122 6.83 -45.35 32.97
N PHE A 123 7.32 -44.12 33.08
CA PHE A 123 7.55 -43.32 31.91
C PHE A 123 9.01 -42.85 31.81
N LYS A 124 9.47 -42.76 30.57
CA LYS A 124 10.79 -42.28 30.21
C LYS A 124 10.64 -41.40 28.99
N THR A 125 11.32 -40.22 28.97
CA THR A 125 11.33 -39.31 27.83
C THR A 125 12.67 -38.60 27.71
N PHE A 126 13.10 -38.33 26.49
CA PHE A 126 14.25 -37.46 26.18
C PHE A 126 13.85 -35.99 26.14
N SER A 127 12.56 -35.68 26.04
CA SER A 127 11.98 -34.36 26.14
C SER A 127 11.85 -33.91 27.60
N THR A 128 11.17 -32.79 27.85
CA THR A 128 10.87 -32.40 29.24
C THR A 128 9.96 -33.42 29.91
N SER A 129 10.36 -33.88 31.09
CA SER A 129 9.62 -34.88 31.88
C SER A 129 8.40 -34.23 32.55
N GLN A 130 7.39 -33.93 31.77
CA GLN A 130 6.10 -33.42 32.22
C GLN A 130 5.03 -34.47 31.96
N ILE A 131 4.19 -34.75 32.95
CA ILE A 131 3.10 -35.73 32.80
C ILE A 131 1.86 -35.25 33.54
N TYR A 132 0.71 -35.42 32.90
CA TYR A 132 -0.62 -35.22 33.46
C TYR A 132 -1.47 -36.44 33.12
N ILE A 133 -2.16 -37.01 34.11
CA ILE A 133 -2.93 -38.23 33.97
C ILE A 133 -4.37 -37.95 34.38
N ASP A 134 -5.31 -38.27 33.50
CA ASP A 134 -6.75 -38.29 33.75
C ASP A 134 -7.22 -39.74 33.76
N CYS A 135 -8.07 -40.12 34.72
CA CYS A 135 -8.78 -41.40 34.72
C CYS A 135 -10.23 -41.13 34.32
N LEU A 136 -10.66 -41.67 33.19
CA LEU A 136 -11.94 -41.37 32.55
C LEU A 136 -12.71 -42.68 32.26
N THR A 137 -14.03 -42.61 32.30
CA THR A 137 -14.89 -43.63 31.71
C THR A 137 -14.80 -43.62 30.19
N PRO A 138 -15.13 -44.69 29.47
CA PRO A 138 -15.12 -44.70 28.01
C PRO A 138 -15.92 -43.59 27.36
N SER A 139 -17.09 -43.27 27.91
CA SER A 139 -17.95 -42.19 27.44
C SER A 139 -17.32 -40.79 27.64
N GLU A 140 -16.78 -40.51 28.82
CA GLU A 140 -16.06 -39.27 29.12
C GLU A 140 -14.82 -39.09 28.27
N PHE A 141 -14.08 -40.21 28.04
CA PHE A 141 -12.90 -40.18 27.18
C PHE A 141 -13.25 -39.79 25.74
N ILE A 142 -14.30 -40.37 25.14
CA ILE A 142 -14.73 -40.05 23.78
C ILE A 142 -15.12 -38.57 23.67
N VAL A 143 -15.95 -38.07 24.58
CA VAL A 143 -16.40 -36.68 24.57
C VAL A 143 -15.21 -35.74 24.74
N SER A 144 -14.33 -36.01 25.68
CA SER A 144 -13.16 -35.17 25.96
C SER A 144 -12.13 -35.18 24.81
N SER A 145 -11.88 -36.36 24.21
CA SER A 145 -10.97 -36.49 23.06
C SER A 145 -11.49 -35.79 21.82
N ASN A 146 -12.81 -35.88 21.57
CA ASN A 146 -13.43 -35.15 20.46
C ASN A 146 -13.33 -33.63 20.65
N SER A 147 -13.56 -33.15 21.89
CA SER A 147 -13.43 -31.73 22.22
C SER A 147 -12.00 -31.23 22.01
N LEU A 148 -10.99 -31.98 22.43
CA LEU A 148 -9.58 -31.65 22.21
C LEU A 148 -9.20 -31.67 20.73
N SER A 149 -9.64 -32.70 20.00
CA SER A 149 -9.42 -32.80 18.55
C SER A 149 -10.03 -31.61 17.81
N PHE A 150 -11.21 -31.14 18.23
CA PHE A 150 -11.84 -29.94 17.70
C PHE A 150 -11.00 -28.69 17.98
N ILE A 151 -10.49 -28.50 19.19
CA ILE A 151 -9.61 -27.38 19.57
C ILE A 151 -8.33 -27.39 18.71
N TYR A 152 -7.69 -28.56 18.56
CA TYR A 152 -6.47 -28.70 17.78
C TYR A 152 -6.69 -28.41 16.30
N SER A 153 -7.75 -28.96 15.70
CA SER A 153 -8.10 -28.73 14.30
C SER A 153 -8.47 -27.28 14.04
N THR A 154 -9.23 -26.64 14.94
CA THR A 154 -9.58 -25.22 14.86
C THR A 154 -8.33 -24.36 14.96
N THR A 155 -7.38 -24.70 15.83
CA THR A 155 -6.12 -23.96 15.95
C THR A 155 -5.30 -24.02 14.66
N ILE A 156 -5.17 -25.23 14.07
CA ILE A 156 -4.48 -25.41 12.79
C ILE A 156 -5.16 -24.61 11.67
N ALA A 157 -6.51 -24.65 11.60
CA ALA A 157 -7.27 -23.90 10.61
C ALA A 157 -7.08 -22.38 10.75
N LEU A 158 -7.08 -21.85 11.97
CA LEU A 158 -6.82 -20.43 12.22
C LEU A 158 -5.38 -20.03 11.85
N LEU A 159 -4.38 -20.84 12.21
CA LEU A 159 -2.99 -20.58 11.82
C LEU A 159 -2.81 -20.62 10.30
N PHE A 160 -3.49 -21.53 9.63
CA PHE A 160 -3.50 -21.61 8.16
C PHE A 160 -4.19 -20.40 7.53
N PHE A 161 -5.30 -19.94 8.10
CA PHE A 161 -5.96 -18.70 7.67
C PHE A 161 -5.01 -17.49 7.77
N PHE A 162 -4.29 -17.33 8.89
CA PHE A 162 -3.31 -16.26 9.03
C PHE A 162 -2.13 -16.41 8.07
N LEU A 163 -1.72 -17.63 7.75
CA LEU A 163 -0.69 -17.87 6.74
C LEU A 163 -1.14 -17.41 5.36
N ILE A 164 -2.37 -17.74 4.95
CA ILE A 164 -2.94 -17.25 3.67
C ILE A 164 -3.02 -15.74 3.67
N TRP A 165 -3.52 -15.12 4.74
CA TRP A 165 -3.65 -13.67 4.84
C TRP A 165 -2.31 -12.96 4.62
N ILE A 166 -1.26 -13.38 5.33
CA ILE A 166 0.05 -12.74 5.18
C ILE A 166 0.69 -13.05 3.82
N PHE A 167 0.44 -14.23 3.25
CA PHE A 167 0.87 -14.57 1.91
C PHE A 167 0.25 -13.64 0.87
N VAL A 168 -1.05 -13.33 0.96
CA VAL A 168 -1.71 -12.33 0.11
C VAL A 168 -1.10 -10.94 0.30
N ASN A 169 -0.84 -10.52 1.54
CA ASN A 169 -0.15 -9.25 1.78
C ASN A 169 1.25 -9.22 1.14
N TRP A 170 2.00 -10.33 1.17
CA TRP A 170 3.28 -10.42 0.49
C TRP A 170 3.15 -10.32 -1.04
N LEU A 171 2.11 -10.89 -1.64
CA LEU A 171 1.85 -10.75 -3.08
C LEU A 171 1.60 -9.29 -3.48
N ILE A 172 1.01 -8.49 -2.61
CA ILE A 172 0.71 -7.07 -2.84
C ILE A 172 1.97 -6.21 -2.72
N ASP A 173 2.72 -6.33 -1.64
CA ASP A 173 3.82 -5.42 -1.32
C ASP A 173 5.20 -5.93 -1.73
N LYS A 174 5.33 -7.25 -2.00
CA LYS A 174 6.59 -7.95 -2.34
C LYS A 174 7.71 -7.72 -1.31
N SER A 175 7.35 -7.39 -0.06
CA SER A 175 8.34 -7.10 0.97
C SER A 175 9.03 -8.35 1.46
N THR A 176 10.35 -8.27 1.64
CA THR A 176 11.17 -9.36 2.21
C THR A 176 10.69 -9.74 3.61
N LEU A 177 10.19 -8.77 4.39
CA LEU A 177 9.74 -9.04 5.75
C LEU A 177 8.48 -9.91 5.77
N ASN A 178 7.49 -9.63 4.91
CA ASN A 178 6.29 -10.45 4.80
C ASN A 178 6.64 -11.87 4.31
N LEU A 179 7.58 -12.00 3.35
CA LEU A 179 8.07 -13.31 2.92
C LEU A 179 8.71 -14.11 4.06
N LEU A 180 9.56 -13.47 4.86
CA LEU A 180 10.18 -14.12 6.02
C LEU A 180 9.15 -14.57 7.05
N PHE A 181 8.09 -13.78 7.24
CA PHE A 181 7.00 -14.18 8.13
C PHE A 181 6.18 -15.36 7.57
N VAL A 182 5.94 -15.39 6.25
CA VAL A 182 5.31 -16.56 5.59
C VAL A 182 6.13 -17.81 5.85
N ILE A 183 7.47 -17.76 5.66
CA ILE A 183 8.37 -18.90 5.91
C ILE A 183 8.29 -19.33 7.38
N LYS A 184 8.45 -18.38 8.32
CA LYS A 184 8.32 -18.65 9.77
C LYS A 184 6.98 -19.30 10.10
N GLN A 185 5.88 -18.76 9.57
CA GLN A 185 4.53 -19.23 9.88
C GLN A 185 4.27 -20.63 9.31
N THR A 186 4.80 -20.93 8.13
CA THR A 186 4.73 -22.27 7.52
C THR A 186 5.46 -23.29 8.39
N ILE A 187 6.68 -22.96 8.83
CA ILE A 187 7.46 -23.82 9.73
C ILE A 187 6.72 -24.04 11.06
N PHE A 188 6.18 -22.96 11.64
CA PHE A 188 5.43 -23.03 12.90
C PHE A 188 4.14 -23.84 12.76
N LEU A 189 3.41 -23.72 11.66
CA LEU A 189 2.22 -24.54 11.38
C LEU A 189 2.57 -26.02 11.29
N SER A 190 3.65 -26.36 10.56
CA SER A 190 4.14 -27.75 10.47
C SER A 190 4.57 -28.31 11.85
N TYR A 191 5.27 -27.49 12.64
CA TYR A 191 5.61 -27.84 14.02
C TYR A 191 4.36 -28.07 14.88
N THR A 192 3.34 -27.19 14.77
CA THR A 192 2.08 -27.32 15.54
C THR A 192 1.33 -28.60 15.17
N PHE A 193 1.32 -28.94 13.88
CA PHE A 193 0.76 -30.22 13.41
C PHE A 193 1.46 -31.43 14.06
N CYS A 194 2.79 -31.40 14.14
CA CYS A 194 3.57 -32.42 14.80
C CYS A 194 3.33 -32.42 16.34
N PHE A 195 3.34 -31.26 16.97
CA PHE A 195 3.13 -31.11 18.41
C PHE A 195 1.79 -31.69 18.89
N PHE A 196 0.73 -31.56 18.08
CA PHE A 196 -0.57 -32.17 18.39
C PHE A 196 -0.61 -33.68 18.16
N GLY A 197 0.43 -34.29 17.62
CA GLY A 197 0.50 -35.73 17.41
C GLY A 197 -0.04 -36.23 16.07
N TYR A 198 -0.52 -35.31 15.17
CA TYR A 198 -1.06 -35.72 13.87
C TYR A 198 -0.02 -36.41 12.98
N HIS A 199 1.25 -36.08 13.09
CA HIS A 199 2.33 -36.69 12.33
C HIS A 199 2.43 -38.21 12.57
N ARG A 200 2.12 -38.70 13.79
CA ARG A 200 2.09 -40.11 14.12
C ARG A 200 0.96 -40.84 13.39
N ILE A 201 -0.16 -40.16 13.14
CA ILE A 201 -1.30 -40.77 12.45
C ILE A 201 -1.04 -40.79 10.93
N PHE A 202 -0.59 -39.68 10.37
CA PHE A 202 -0.46 -39.54 8.92
C PHE A 202 0.78 -40.22 8.34
N PHE A 203 1.83 -40.41 9.14
CA PHE A 203 3.11 -40.97 8.67
C PHE A 203 3.46 -42.32 9.24
N ALA A 204 2.55 -42.95 10.03
CA ALA A 204 2.76 -44.27 10.67
C ALA A 204 3.13 -45.38 9.67
N ASP A 205 2.55 -45.34 8.47
CA ASP A 205 2.76 -46.37 7.45
C ASP A 205 4.02 -46.10 6.57
N ILE A 206 4.63 -44.90 6.72
CA ILE A 206 5.76 -44.46 5.88
C ILE A 206 7.07 -44.54 6.66
N PHE A 207 7.05 -44.13 7.94
CA PHE A 207 8.23 -43.99 8.79
C PHE A 207 8.10 -44.79 10.06
N THR A 208 9.23 -45.21 10.59
CA THR A 208 9.29 -45.84 11.94
C THR A 208 9.02 -44.80 13.02
N PRO A 209 8.55 -45.20 14.23
CA PRO A 209 8.36 -44.26 15.34
C PRO A 209 9.61 -43.46 15.70
N GLN A 210 10.79 -44.05 15.59
CA GLN A 210 12.08 -43.37 15.82
C GLN A 210 12.35 -42.26 14.81
N GLU A 211 12.08 -42.52 13.52
CA GLU A 211 12.24 -41.53 12.47
C GLU A 211 11.22 -40.39 12.64
N ILE A 212 9.97 -40.71 12.96
CA ILE A 212 8.91 -39.71 13.23
C ILE A 212 9.30 -38.80 14.38
N ASN A 213 9.79 -39.35 15.49
CA ASN A 213 10.28 -38.56 16.62
C ASN A 213 11.54 -37.75 16.28
N GLY A 214 12.46 -38.30 15.48
CA GLY A 214 13.61 -37.58 14.96
C GLY A 214 13.21 -36.36 14.14
N ILE A 215 12.26 -36.49 13.22
CA ILE A 215 11.70 -35.41 12.43
C ILE A 215 11.08 -34.33 13.33
N TYR A 216 10.28 -34.71 14.32
CA TYR A 216 9.68 -33.81 15.28
C TYR A 216 10.72 -32.99 16.05
N ASN A 217 11.79 -33.63 16.55
CA ASN A 217 12.87 -32.98 17.28
C ASN A 217 13.62 -31.96 16.40
N VAL A 218 13.81 -32.22 15.09
CA VAL A 218 14.36 -31.24 14.13
C VAL A 218 13.41 -30.05 13.95
N TRP A 219 12.09 -30.30 13.80
CA TRP A 219 11.11 -29.23 13.65
C TRP A 219 11.05 -28.28 14.84
N ILE A 220 11.20 -28.80 16.09
CA ILE A 220 11.33 -27.95 17.29
C ILE A 220 12.49 -26.96 17.14
N GLN A 221 13.67 -27.42 16.74
CA GLN A 221 14.86 -26.59 16.59
C GLN A 221 14.71 -25.55 15.46
N VAL A 222 14.25 -26.00 14.29
CA VAL A 222 14.04 -25.16 13.12
C VAL A 222 13.01 -24.05 13.41
N THR A 223 11.99 -24.35 14.20
CA THR A 223 10.96 -23.36 14.60
C THR A 223 11.56 -22.25 15.44
N VAL A 224 12.41 -22.55 16.40
CA VAL A 224 13.07 -21.54 17.25
C VAL A 224 14.03 -20.69 16.41
N VAL A 225 14.85 -21.31 15.57
CA VAL A 225 15.81 -20.59 14.71
C VAL A 225 15.09 -19.68 13.71
N SER A 226 14.06 -20.18 13.03
CA SER A 226 13.28 -19.39 12.06
C SER A 226 12.55 -18.21 12.72
N SER A 227 12.00 -18.43 13.91
CA SER A 227 11.37 -17.37 14.70
C SER A 227 12.39 -16.30 15.09
N MET A 228 13.55 -16.68 15.63
CA MET A 228 14.61 -15.75 16.00
C MET A 228 15.13 -14.96 14.79
N TRP A 229 15.30 -15.63 13.65
CA TRP A 229 15.72 -14.98 12.40
C TRP A 229 14.72 -13.92 11.95
N PHE A 230 13.43 -14.26 11.90
CA PHE A 230 12.37 -13.31 11.54
C PHE A 230 12.33 -12.12 12.51
N GLU A 231 12.27 -12.38 13.83
CA GLU A 231 12.18 -11.31 14.85
C GLU A 231 13.42 -10.41 14.83
N SER A 232 14.62 -10.96 14.55
CA SER A 232 15.83 -10.16 14.40
C SER A 232 15.74 -9.19 13.22
N ARG A 233 15.17 -9.64 12.09
CA ARG A 233 14.96 -8.79 10.91
C ARG A 233 13.87 -7.73 11.15
N PHE A 234 12.80 -8.11 11.83
CA PHE A 234 11.73 -7.20 12.20
C PHE A 234 12.22 -6.05 13.08
N LEU A 235 12.93 -6.36 14.16
CA LEU A 235 13.50 -5.35 15.07
C LEU A 235 14.60 -4.49 14.42
N LYS A 236 15.42 -5.07 13.55
CA LYS A 236 16.44 -4.32 12.80
C LYS A 236 15.84 -3.24 11.90
N ILE A 237 14.71 -3.52 11.25
CA ILE A 237 13.98 -2.52 10.46
C ILE A 237 13.48 -1.38 11.36
N HIS A 238 13.11 -1.67 12.61
CA HIS A 238 12.63 -0.69 13.59
C HIS A 238 13.74 -0.05 14.43
N GLN A 239 14.99 -0.07 13.94
CA GLN A 239 16.16 0.59 14.55
C GLN A 239 16.51 0.06 15.96
N ALA A 240 16.48 -1.27 16.12
CA ALA A 240 17.00 -1.91 17.32
C ALA A 240 18.47 -1.50 17.58
N PRO A 241 18.91 -1.50 18.85
CA PRO A 241 20.26 -1.09 19.22
C PRO A 241 21.33 -2.00 18.60
N LYS A 242 22.54 -1.48 18.36
CA LYS A 242 23.62 -2.23 17.67
C LYS A 242 24.01 -3.52 18.37
N TRP A 243 23.98 -3.56 19.73
CA TRP A 243 24.28 -4.77 20.49
C TRP A 243 23.35 -5.94 20.16
N PHE A 244 22.10 -5.62 19.81
CA PHE A 244 21.09 -6.61 19.45
C PHE A 244 21.47 -7.41 18.20
N ASP A 245 21.99 -6.77 17.15
CA ASP A 245 22.40 -7.48 15.91
C ASP A 245 23.52 -8.52 16.17
N VAL A 246 24.43 -8.20 17.08
CA VAL A 246 25.49 -9.13 17.50
C VAL A 246 24.92 -10.29 18.29
N MET A 247 24.09 -10.01 19.29
CA MET A 247 23.48 -11.06 20.13
C MET A 247 22.54 -11.95 19.31
N ALA A 248 21.77 -11.40 18.40
CA ALA A 248 20.89 -12.18 17.51
C ALA A 248 21.69 -13.17 16.64
N LYS A 249 22.85 -12.77 16.11
CA LYS A 249 23.74 -13.67 15.36
C LYS A 249 24.29 -14.79 16.25
N ILE A 250 24.70 -14.48 17.47
CA ILE A 250 25.18 -15.48 18.44
C ILE A 250 24.09 -16.51 18.72
N LEU A 251 22.83 -16.05 18.97
CA LEU A 251 21.72 -16.97 19.24
C LEU A 251 21.34 -17.81 18.02
N LEU A 252 21.45 -17.26 16.80
CA LEU A 252 21.22 -18.04 15.57
C LEU A 252 22.28 -19.12 15.37
N VAL A 253 23.56 -18.81 15.65
CA VAL A 253 24.65 -19.80 15.62
C VAL A 253 24.43 -20.86 16.69
N TRP A 254 24.04 -20.47 17.90
CA TRP A 254 23.68 -21.42 18.97
C TRP A 254 22.56 -22.37 18.53
N GLY A 255 21.49 -21.84 17.91
CA GLY A 255 20.40 -22.65 17.36
C GLY A 255 20.88 -23.64 16.27
N ALA A 256 21.76 -23.20 15.38
CA ALA A 256 22.36 -24.09 14.36
C ALA A 256 23.19 -25.23 15.01
N ILE A 257 23.96 -24.93 16.05
CA ILE A 257 24.72 -25.93 16.82
C ILE A 257 23.75 -26.93 17.47
N ASN A 258 22.63 -26.48 18.03
CA ASN A 258 21.63 -27.35 18.62
C ASN A 258 21.06 -28.36 17.61
N ILE A 259 20.83 -27.96 16.36
CA ILE A 259 20.41 -28.88 15.29
C ILE A 259 21.49 -29.94 15.02
N CYS A 260 22.76 -29.55 14.98
CA CYS A 260 23.85 -30.49 14.78
C CYS A 260 23.97 -31.51 15.96
N LEU A 261 23.72 -31.06 17.20
CA LEU A 261 23.76 -31.92 18.38
C LEU A 261 22.71 -33.04 18.37
N LEU A 262 21.61 -32.90 17.61
CA LEU A 262 20.63 -33.96 17.45
C LEU A 262 21.20 -35.21 16.75
N TYR A 263 22.23 -35.05 15.92
CA TYR A 263 22.86 -36.13 15.16
C TYR A 263 24.02 -36.82 15.90
N VAL A 264 24.39 -36.34 17.12
CA VAL A 264 25.52 -36.84 17.90
C VAL A 264 25.04 -37.61 19.16
N ASP A 265 23.85 -38.20 19.11
CA ASP A 265 23.20 -38.96 20.22
C ASP A 265 23.09 -38.20 21.55
N THR A 266 22.95 -36.88 21.46
CA THR A 266 22.80 -35.95 22.61
C THR A 266 21.46 -35.26 22.61
N THR A 267 20.40 -35.95 22.21
CA THR A 267 19.03 -35.41 22.03
C THR A 267 18.54 -34.59 23.24
N ILE A 268 18.71 -35.13 24.45
CA ILE A 268 18.28 -34.45 25.68
C ILE A 268 19.00 -33.11 25.91
N HIS A 269 20.32 -33.08 25.67
CA HIS A 269 21.12 -31.86 25.82
C HIS A 269 20.77 -30.82 24.76
N SER A 270 20.52 -31.26 23.53
CA SER A 270 20.07 -30.39 22.43
C SER A 270 18.70 -29.77 22.74
N LEU A 271 17.73 -30.55 23.20
CA LEU A 271 16.39 -30.06 23.55
C LEU A 271 16.40 -29.12 24.77
N LEU A 272 17.16 -29.47 25.81
CA LEU A 272 17.38 -28.58 26.96
C LEU A 272 18.02 -27.26 26.55
N SER A 273 19.09 -27.31 25.75
CA SER A 273 19.78 -26.16 25.25
C SER A 273 18.86 -25.29 24.40
N ASN A 274 18.00 -25.87 23.56
CA ASN A 274 17.00 -25.16 22.76
C ASN A 274 15.94 -24.47 23.64
N MET A 275 15.52 -25.09 24.75
CA MET A 275 14.58 -24.46 25.69
C MET A 275 15.23 -23.25 26.38
N ILE A 276 16.49 -23.32 26.77
CA ILE A 276 17.26 -22.20 27.32
C ILE A 276 17.42 -21.11 26.25
N LEU A 277 17.77 -21.48 25.02
CA LEU A 277 17.87 -20.55 23.89
C LEU A 277 16.56 -19.79 23.66
N THR A 278 15.42 -20.48 23.76
CA THR A 278 14.10 -19.87 23.61
C THR A 278 13.84 -18.84 24.71
N GLY A 279 14.11 -19.18 25.96
CA GLY A 279 13.96 -18.26 27.10
C GLY A 279 14.85 -17.03 27.00
N VAL A 280 16.15 -17.22 26.74
CA VAL A 280 17.14 -16.14 26.56
C VAL A 280 16.77 -15.29 25.37
N GLY A 281 16.39 -15.90 24.25
CA GLY A 281 16.01 -15.22 23.03
C GLY A 281 14.83 -14.29 23.21
N VAL A 282 13.75 -14.77 23.85
CA VAL A 282 12.55 -13.95 24.10
C VAL A 282 12.85 -12.79 25.07
N MET A 283 13.64 -13.01 26.12
CA MET A 283 14.07 -11.95 27.04
C MET A 283 14.94 -10.89 26.32
N MET A 284 15.80 -11.31 25.41
CA MET A 284 16.59 -10.40 24.59
C MET A 284 15.71 -9.57 23.64
N LEU A 285 14.71 -10.19 22.98
CA LEU A 285 13.76 -9.49 22.11
C LEU A 285 12.96 -8.46 22.90
N PHE A 286 12.46 -8.83 24.07
CA PHE A 286 11.75 -7.93 24.97
C PHE A 286 12.63 -6.75 25.40
N SER A 287 13.84 -7.01 25.87
CA SER A 287 14.77 -5.96 26.28
C SER A 287 15.11 -5.01 25.12
N SER A 288 15.34 -5.55 23.92
CA SER A 288 15.69 -4.71 22.76
C SER A 288 14.55 -3.81 22.30
N ALA A 289 13.29 -4.23 22.49
CA ALA A 289 12.12 -3.41 22.14
C ALA A 289 12.04 -2.11 22.94
N PHE A 290 12.50 -2.09 24.19
CA PHE A 290 12.58 -0.85 25.00
C PHE A 290 13.65 0.13 24.53
N PHE A 291 14.73 -0.37 23.92
CA PHE A 291 15.87 0.44 23.48
C PHE A 291 15.81 0.82 21.99
N ILE A 292 14.65 0.70 21.36
CA ILE A 292 14.43 1.19 19.98
C ILE A 292 14.66 2.70 19.96
N ARG A 293 15.63 3.16 19.17
CA ARG A 293 15.99 4.57 19.07
C ARG A 293 14.94 5.35 18.27
N LYS A 294 14.44 6.45 18.84
CA LYS A 294 13.78 7.52 18.10
C LYS A 294 14.85 8.41 17.47
N ASP A 295 15.22 8.17 16.23
CA ASP A 295 16.09 9.10 15.53
C ASP A 295 15.25 10.30 15.08
N GLN A 296 15.47 11.47 15.71
CA GLN A 296 14.74 12.72 15.44
C GLN A 296 15.05 13.30 14.04
N LYS A 297 16.02 12.75 13.32
CA LYS A 297 16.46 13.20 11.99
C LYS A 297 15.80 12.50 10.81
N ASP A 298 14.95 11.52 11.08
CA ASP A 298 14.26 10.83 9.99
C ASP A 298 13.13 11.70 9.44
N THR A 299 13.19 11.96 8.15
CA THR A 299 12.18 12.66 7.37
C THR A 299 10.77 12.14 7.68
N ALA A 300 9.76 13.01 7.64
CA ALA A 300 8.34 12.67 7.88
C ALA A 300 7.88 11.42 7.11
N PHE A 301 8.50 11.12 5.96
CA PHE A 301 8.29 9.92 5.15
C PHE A 301 8.64 8.62 5.91
N LYS A 302 9.76 8.57 6.63
CA LYS A 302 10.15 7.37 7.41
C LYS A 302 9.25 7.16 8.62
N GLN A 303 8.81 8.23 9.31
CA GLN A 303 7.93 8.11 10.48
C GLN A 303 6.58 7.45 10.16
N GLN A 304 6.06 7.57 8.94
CA GLN A 304 4.79 6.96 8.54
C GLN A 304 4.89 5.45 8.26
N VAL A 305 6.08 4.94 7.96
CA VAL A 305 6.33 3.50 7.69
C VAL A 305 6.57 2.70 8.97
N PHE A 306 7.08 3.35 10.03
CA PHE A 306 7.39 2.70 11.29
C PHE A 306 6.14 2.55 12.18
N LEU A 307 6.04 1.38 12.83
CA LEU A 307 5.07 1.19 13.89
C LEU A 307 5.47 2.04 15.12
N LYS A 308 4.47 2.50 15.87
CA LYS A 308 4.73 3.22 17.12
C LYS A 308 5.44 2.29 18.13
N ASN A 309 6.50 2.75 18.76
CA ASN A 309 7.33 1.94 19.66
C ASN A 309 6.53 1.21 20.75
N TRP A 310 5.50 1.86 21.33
CA TRP A 310 4.68 1.23 22.35
C TRP A 310 3.95 -0.03 21.86
N ILE A 311 3.57 -0.09 20.56
CA ILE A 311 2.92 -1.26 19.98
C ILE A 311 3.90 -2.43 19.92
N ILE A 312 5.15 -2.18 19.52
CA ILE A 312 6.21 -3.17 19.46
C ILE A 312 6.54 -3.69 20.87
N VAL A 313 6.67 -2.79 21.83
CA VAL A 313 6.91 -3.15 23.25
C VAL A 313 5.77 -4.01 23.78
N THR A 314 4.51 -3.63 23.54
CA THR A 314 3.33 -4.41 23.98
C THR A 314 3.32 -5.80 23.34
N TYR A 315 3.64 -5.90 22.04
CA TYR A 315 3.76 -7.19 21.35
C TYR A 315 4.78 -8.09 22.05
N TYR A 316 6.01 -7.60 22.30
CA TYR A 316 7.03 -8.44 22.95
C TYR A 316 6.75 -8.70 24.42
N CYS A 317 6.03 -7.82 25.11
CA CYS A 317 5.51 -8.08 26.46
C CYS A 317 4.60 -9.32 26.49
N ILE A 318 3.60 -9.34 25.60
CA ILE A 318 2.64 -10.44 25.51
C ILE A 318 3.35 -11.75 25.13
N ILE A 319 4.18 -11.72 24.08
CA ILE A 319 4.90 -12.91 23.61
C ILE A 319 5.85 -13.46 24.68
N THR A 320 6.57 -12.58 25.38
CA THR A 320 7.46 -12.99 26.48
C THR A 320 6.68 -13.66 27.60
N ALA A 321 5.56 -13.09 28.03
CA ALA A 321 4.73 -13.67 29.07
C ALA A 321 4.22 -15.07 28.69
N VAL A 322 3.71 -15.22 27.44
CA VAL A 322 3.19 -16.52 26.95
C VAL A 322 4.30 -17.56 26.84
N VAL A 323 5.49 -17.19 26.33
CA VAL A 323 6.61 -18.13 26.20
C VAL A 323 7.17 -18.53 27.57
N MET A 324 7.25 -17.61 28.54
CA MET A 324 7.76 -17.93 29.88
C MET A 324 6.84 -18.88 30.64
N VAL A 325 5.53 -18.85 30.41
CA VAL A 325 4.58 -19.86 30.94
C VAL A 325 4.93 -21.27 30.49
N PHE A 326 5.57 -21.43 29.33
CA PHE A 326 6.04 -22.73 28.84
C PHE A 326 7.46 -23.07 29.31
N VAL A 327 8.39 -22.10 29.21
CA VAL A 327 9.83 -22.33 29.48
C VAL A 327 10.10 -22.66 30.95
N ILE A 328 9.51 -21.89 31.87
CA ILE A 328 9.79 -22.06 33.32
C ILE A 328 9.42 -23.45 33.84
N PRO A 329 8.21 -23.99 33.57
CA PRO A 329 7.89 -25.35 33.99
C PRO A 329 8.62 -26.42 33.18
N GLY A 330 8.90 -26.15 31.89
CA GLY A 330 9.67 -27.03 31.03
C GLY A 330 11.08 -27.30 31.56
N LEU A 331 11.67 -26.32 32.21
CA LEU A 331 12.95 -26.45 32.92
C LEU A 331 12.82 -27.11 34.31
N GLY A 332 11.58 -27.42 34.77
CA GLY A 332 11.34 -28.00 36.10
C GLY A 332 11.40 -26.99 37.23
N LEU A 333 11.40 -25.69 36.94
CA LEU A 333 11.57 -24.60 37.93
C LEU A 333 10.29 -24.23 38.66
N SER A 334 9.12 -24.64 38.17
CA SER A 334 7.84 -24.39 38.84
C SER A 334 6.82 -25.47 38.56
N LYS A 335 5.80 -25.58 39.45
CA LYS A 335 4.60 -26.39 39.26
C LYS A 335 3.49 -25.45 38.78
N LEU A 336 3.09 -25.57 37.53
CA LEU A 336 1.97 -24.80 36.97
C LEU A 336 0.75 -25.70 36.74
N PRO A 337 -0.47 -25.12 36.72
CA PRO A 337 -1.69 -25.85 36.41
C PRO A 337 -1.71 -26.38 34.96
N THR A 338 -2.69 -27.22 34.66
CA THR A 338 -2.89 -27.90 33.36
C THR A 338 -2.89 -26.97 32.12
N ILE A 339 -3.12 -25.67 32.31
CA ILE A 339 -3.07 -24.64 31.24
C ILE A 339 -1.73 -24.64 30.49
N ASN A 340 -0.66 -25.07 31.12
CA ASN A 340 0.67 -25.16 30.52
C ASN A 340 0.74 -26.08 29.30
N LEU A 341 -0.12 -27.10 29.25
CA LEU A 341 -0.22 -28.02 28.11
C LEU A 341 -0.71 -27.36 26.83
N TYR A 342 -1.34 -26.18 26.93
CA TYR A 342 -1.89 -25.41 25.82
C TYR A 342 -1.05 -24.19 25.45
N SER A 343 0.13 -24.04 26.04
CA SER A 343 1.00 -22.86 25.82
C SER A 343 1.44 -22.68 24.37
N VAL A 344 1.65 -23.74 23.62
CA VAL A 344 1.98 -23.73 22.19
C VAL A 344 0.82 -23.13 21.38
N ILE A 345 -0.42 -23.46 21.71
CA ILE A 345 -1.62 -22.90 21.12
C ILE A 345 -1.66 -21.37 21.37
N SER A 346 -1.49 -21.01 22.65
CA SER A 346 -1.51 -19.60 23.06
C SER A 346 -0.41 -18.77 22.38
N TYR A 347 0.80 -19.31 22.26
CA TYR A 347 1.90 -18.67 21.55
C TYR A 347 1.59 -18.53 20.05
N GLY A 348 1.17 -19.62 19.41
CA GLY A 348 0.87 -19.67 17.97
C GLY A 348 -0.18 -18.66 17.56
N LEU A 349 -1.31 -18.65 18.27
CA LEU A 349 -2.41 -17.73 18.02
C LEU A 349 -2.00 -16.28 18.33
N SER A 350 -1.39 -16.02 19.49
CA SER A 350 -0.95 -14.67 19.85
C SER A 350 0.08 -14.11 18.86
N SER A 351 1.12 -14.87 18.54
CA SER A 351 2.15 -14.47 17.58
C SER A 351 1.58 -14.33 16.18
N GLY A 352 0.76 -15.27 15.73
CA GLY A 352 0.13 -15.27 14.43
C GLY A 352 -0.79 -14.07 14.22
N ILE A 353 -1.73 -13.85 15.14
CA ILE A 353 -2.71 -12.75 15.07
C ILE A 353 -2.00 -11.40 15.16
N LEU A 354 -1.25 -11.17 16.23
CA LEU A 354 -0.64 -9.87 16.50
C LEU A 354 0.34 -9.46 15.39
N MET A 355 1.22 -10.38 14.97
CA MET A 355 2.19 -10.06 13.93
C MET A 355 1.52 -9.89 12.55
N THR A 356 0.51 -10.69 12.21
CA THR A 356 -0.25 -10.51 10.96
C THR A 356 -0.90 -9.13 10.91
N VAL A 357 -1.52 -8.70 12.01
CA VAL A 357 -2.12 -7.36 12.11
C VAL A 357 -1.06 -6.26 11.97
N LEU A 358 0.07 -6.39 12.67
CA LEU A 358 1.17 -5.43 12.59
C LEU A 358 1.74 -5.30 11.17
N LEU A 359 1.98 -6.42 10.52
CA LEU A 359 2.49 -6.45 9.15
C LEU A 359 1.45 -5.91 8.16
N HIS A 360 0.16 -6.21 8.37
CA HIS A 360 -0.91 -5.66 7.55
C HIS A 360 -0.99 -4.12 7.65
N ILE A 361 -0.95 -3.57 8.86
CA ILE A 361 -0.92 -2.11 9.09
C ILE A 361 0.29 -1.50 8.38
N ARG A 362 1.46 -2.13 8.50
CA ARG A 362 2.69 -1.69 7.83
C ARG A 362 2.53 -1.69 6.30
N THR A 363 2.02 -2.77 5.72
CA THR A 363 1.79 -2.89 4.27
C THR A 363 0.83 -1.80 3.79
N LYS A 364 -0.29 -1.59 4.51
CA LYS A 364 -1.25 -0.52 4.19
C LYS A 364 -0.58 0.88 4.20
N ASN A 365 0.26 1.16 5.18
CA ASN A 365 0.97 2.44 5.24
C ASN A 365 1.94 2.61 4.06
N ILE A 366 2.69 1.56 3.70
CA ILE A 366 3.63 1.59 2.57
C ILE A 366 2.88 1.79 1.24
N THR A 367 1.77 1.08 1.01
CA THR A 367 0.99 1.22 -0.22
C THR A 367 0.39 2.62 -0.36
N LYS A 368 -0.12 3.18 0.74
CA LYS A 368 -0.60 4.57 0.77
C LYS A 368 0.50 5.55 0.40
N LEU A 369 1.67 5.45 1.03
CA LEU A 369 2.82 6.34 0.73
C LEU A 369 3.29 6.24 -0.73
N ARG A 370 3.28 5.03 -1.30
CA ARG A 370 3.61 4.84 -2.73
C ARG A 370 2.59 5.53 -3.63
N ALA A 371 1.30 5.43 -3.31
CA ALA A 371 0.23 6.09 -4.06
C ALA A 371 0.35 7.62 -3.97
N ASP A 372 0.58 8.18 -2.78
CA ASP A 372 0.76 9.62 -2.56
C ASP A 372 2.00 10.14 -3.32
N ALA A 373 3.11 9.39 -3.30
CA ALA A 373 4.33 9.74 -4.04
C ALA A 373 4.13 9.68 -5.57
N ALA A 374 3.40 8.69 -6.07
CA ALA A 374 3.09 8.57 -7.49
C ALA A 374 2.21 9.74 -7.96
N LEU A 375 1.20 10.12 -7.17
CA LEU A 375 0.35 11.27 -7.46
C LEU A 375 1.15 12.59 -7.46
N ALA A 376 2.03 12.79 -6.48
CA ALA A 376 2.88 13.98 -6.41
C ALA A 376 3.83 14.07 -7.63
N LEU A 377 4.38 12.94 -8.08
CA LEU A 377 5.22 12.88 -9.27
C LEU A 377 4.42 13.24 -10.53
N GLN A 378 3.20 12.71 -10.68
CA GLN A 378 2.33 13.01 -11.81
C GLN A 378 2.01 14.52 -11.88
N LEU A 379 1.60 15.13 -10.76
CA LEU A 379 1.32 16.57 -10.68
C LEU A 379 2.55 17.41 -11.04
N SER A 380 3.74 17.00 -10.58
CA SER A 380 5.00 17.69 -10.91
C SER A 380 5.33 17.59 -12.41
N THR A 381 5.08 16.43 -13.05
CA THR A 381 5.32 16.29 -14.50
C THR A 381 4.35 17.11 -15.33
N GLU A 382 3.08 17.21 -14.93
CA GLU A 382 2.10 18.08 -15.58
C GLU A 382 2.48 19.57 -15.47
N GLN A 383 2.95 20.01 -14.29
CA GLN A 383 3.43 21.38 -14.09
C GLN A 383 4.62 21.71 -15.00
N VAL A 384 5.59 20.80 -15.10
CA VAL A 384 6.76 20.97 -15.98
C VAL A 384 6.34 21.07 -17.46
N GLU A 385 5.34 20.29 -17.88
CA GLU A 385 4.85 20.35 -19.27
C GLU A 385 4.15 21.67 -19.58
N ILE A 386 3.29 22.16 -18.67
CA ILE A 386 2.65 23.47 -18.77
C ILE A 386 3.71 24.59 -18.85
N GLU A 387 4.74 24.51 -18.02
CA GLU A 387 5.82 25.50 -18.01
C GLU A 387 6.63 25.48 -19.31
N LYS A 388 6.88 24.31 -19.90
CA LYS A 388 7.54 24.18 -21.20
C LYS A 388 6.72 24.82 -22.33
N ILE A 389 5.40 24.57 -22.35
CA ILE A 389 4.50 25.18 -23.35
C ILE A 389 4.56 26.70 -23.23
N LYS A 390 4.41 27.23 -22.01
CA LYS A 390 4.47 28.68 -21.76
C LYS A 390 5.81 29.30 -22.17
N ARG A 391 6.91 28.62 -21.87
CA ARG A 391 8.26 29.07 -22.26
C ARG A 391 8.45 29.05 -23.77
N LYS A 392 7.90 28.05 -24.46
CA LYS A 392 7.94 27.99 -25.93
C LYS A 392 7.17 29.16 -26.54
N GLU A 393 5.96 29.45 -26.07
CA GLU A 393 5.17 30.60 -26.52
C GLU A 393 5.91 31.92 -26.33
N GLN A 394 6.56 32.12 -25.19
CA GLN A 394 7.39 33.32 -24.95
C GLN A 394 8.57 33.40 -25.91
N THR A 395 9.22 32.30 -26.20
CA THR A 395 10.36 32.23 -27.13
C THR A 395 9.90 32.57 -28.55
N ASP A 396 8.80 31.99 -29.01
CA ASP A 396 8.24 32.22 -30.33
C ASP A 396 7.81 33.70 -30.49
N PHE A 397 7.25 34.29 -29.44
CA PHE A 397 6.93 35.73 -29.40
C PHE A 397 8.16 36.61 -29.52
N LEU A 398 9.23 36.33 -28.76
CA LEU A 398 10.48 37.10 -28.86
C LEU A 398 11.14 36.99 -30.25
N HIS A 399 11.14 35.81 -30.85
CA HIS A 399 11.66 35.60 -32.21
C HIS A 399 10.91 36.43 -33.23
N MET A 400 9.58 36.44 -33.15
CA MET A 400 8.73 37.26 -34.04
C MET A 400 9.03 38.78 -33.88
N LEU A 401 9.09 39.27 -32.62
CA LEU A 401 9.42 40.66 -32.32
C LEU A 401 10.77 41.07 -32.91
N MET A 402 11.80 40.24 -32.69
CA MET A 402 13.14 40.52 -33.22
C MET A 402 13.15 40.58 -34.74
N HIS A 403 12.38 39.71 -35.42
CA HIS A 403 12.27 39.72 -36.88
C HIS A 403 11.59 40.99 -37.40
N GLU A 404 10.47 41.37 -36.81
CA GLU A 404 9.69 42.55 -37.26
C GLU A 404 10.39 43.88 -36.95
N LEU A 405 11.13 43.98 -35.84
CA LEU A 405 11.92 45.16 -35.51
C LEU A 405 13.19 45.30 -36.36
N LYS A 406 13.78 44.19 -36.81
CA LYS A 406 14.99 44.16 -37.62
C LYS A 406 14.78 44.89 -38.96
N THR A 407 13.61 44.76 -39.58
CA THR A 407 13.30 45.37 -40.87
C THR A 407 13.32 46.93 -40.83
N PRO A 408 12.53 47.60 -39.97
CA PRO A 408 12.57 49.07 -39.88
C PRO A 408 13.92 49.57 -39.34
N LEU A 409 14.59 48.82 -38.45
CA LEU A 409 15.92 49.17 -37.98
C LEU A 409 16.95 49.17 -39.13
N SER A 410 16.88 48.21 -40.06
CA SER A 410 17.75 48.16 -41.24
C SER A 410 17.49 49.34 -42.19
N VAL A 411 16.23 49.78 -42.32
CA VAL A 411 15.88 50.95 -43.10
C VAL A 411 16.47 52.24 -42.47
N LEU A 412 16.36 52.34 -41.13
CA LEU A 412 16.97 53.42 -40.37
C LEU A 412 18.49 53.47 -40.55
N ASP A 413 19.16 52.33 -40.44
CA ASP A 413 20.60 52.19 -40.59
C ASP A 413 21.06 52.65 -42.01
N LEU A 414 20.36 52.16 -43.03
CA LEU A 414 20.62 52.59 -44.45
C LEU A 414 20.40 54.05 -44.67
N THR A 415 19.37 54.68 -44.07
CA THR A 415 19.06 56.11 -44.24
C THR A 415 20.04 57.01 -43.49
N LEU A 416 20.56 56.59 -42.35
CA LEU A 416 21.55 57.29 -41.54
C LEU A 416 22.96 57.27 -42.15
N HIS A 417 23.32 56.20 -42.87
CA HIS A 417 24.62 56.03 -43.49
C HIS A 417 24.65 56.51 -44.97
N SER A 418 23.58 57.03 -45.49
CA SER A 418 23.53 57.59 -46.85
C SER A 418 24.06 59.02 -46.88
N ASP A 419 25.07 59.29 -47.66
CA ASP A 419 25.71 60.59 -47.80
C ASP A 419 24.78 61.72 -48.36
N ASN A 420 23.57 61.32 -48.75
CA ASN A 420 22.63 62.28 -49.39
C ASN A 420 21.51 62.64 -48.39
N LYS A 421 21.58 63.77 -47.73
CA LYS A 421 20.52 64.33 -46.86
C LYS A 421 19.32 64.84 -47.71
N SER A 422 18.68 63.95 -48.41
CA SER A 422 17.48 64.26 -49.21
C SER A 422 16.26 64.17 -48.26
N GLU A 423 15.26 65.06 -48.49
CA GLU A 423 13.96 65.04 -47.83
C GLU A 423 13.33 63.60 -47.83
N ARG A 424 13.63 62.86 -48.87
CA ARG A 424 13.17 61.51 -49.07
C ARG A 424 13.77 60.53 -48.01
N ASN A 425 15.03 60.72 -47.61
CA ASN A 425 15.67 59.93 -46.59
C ASN A 425 15.11 60.24 -45.18
N GLN A 426 14.77 61.49 -44.90
CA GLN A 426 14.08 61.87 -43.66
C GLN A 426 12.68 61.26 -43.58
N GLN A 427 11.96 61.22 -44.69
CA GLN A 427 10.64 60.58 -44.76
C GLN A 427 10.73 59.07 -44.50
N PHE A 428 11.73 58.39 -45.09
CA PHE A 428 11.94 56.95 -44.80
C PHE A 428 12.32 56.69 -43.36
N ALA A 429 13.19 57.46 -42.73
CA ALA A 429 13.56 57.33 -41.33
C ALA A 429 12.36 57.59 -40.40
N SER A 430 11.58 58.66 -40.66
CA SER A 430 10.36 58.91 -39.87
C SER A 430 9.35 57.80 -39.98
N ARG A 431 9.16 57.24 -41.16
CA ARG A 431 8.25 56.14 -41.39
C ARG A 431 8.73 54.85 -40.67
N ALA A 432 10.03 54.56 -40.71
CA ALA A 432 10.59 53.41 -39.98
C ALA A 432 10.42 53.55 -38.45
N ILE A 433 10.53 54.76 -37.90
CA ILE A 433 10.28 55.00 -36.45
C ILE A 433 8.79 54.81 -36.12
N LEU A 434 7.88 55.29 -36.96
CA LEU A 434 6.43 55.09 -36.77
C LEU A 434 6.04 53.59 -36.84
N ASP A 435 6.64 52.85 -37.79
CA ASP A 435 6.43 51.41 -37.91
C ASP A 435 6.91 50.66 -36.65
N MET A 436 8.09 50.98 -36.12
CA MET A 436 8.58 50.41 -34.86
C MET A 436 7.66 50.71 -33.68
N LYS A 437 7.21 51.96 -33.55
CA LYS A 437 6.27 52.37 -32.50
C LYS A 437 4.98 51.58 -32.59
N SER A 438 4.41 51.41 -33.77
CA SER A 438 3.20 50.64 -34.02
C SER A 438 3.37 49.13 -33.69
N ILE A 439 4.56 48.55 -33.96
CA ILE A 439 4.87 47.15 -33.58
C ILE A 439 4.90 47.01 -32.08
N ILE A 440 5.58 47.91 -31.36
CA ILE A 440 5.69 47.88 -29.89
C ILE A 440 4.32 48.07 -29.24
N GLU A 441 3.51 49.04 -29.69
CA GLU A 441 2.16 49.26 -29.17
C GLU A 441 1.29 48.01 -29.31
N ARG A 442 1.27 47.38 -30.49
CA ARG A 442 0.53 46.11 -30.71
C ARG A 442 1.00 44.98 -29.82
N CYS A 443 2.27 44.92 -29.47
CA CYS A 443 2.80 43.89 -28.57
C CYS A 443 2.40 44.14 -27.12
N ILE A 444 2.41 45.41 -26.69
CA ILE A 444 1.94 45.82 -25.36
C ILE A 444 0.45 45.50 -25.20
N ASP A 445 -0.36 45.85 -26.22
CA ASP A 445 -1.80 45.54 -26.21
C ASP A 445 -2.06 44.02 -26.11
N ALA A 446 -1.29 43.22 -26.87
CA ALA A 446 -1.42 41.76 -26.81
C ALA A 446 -1.00 41.15 -25.45
N ASP A 447 0.02 41.69 -24.81
CA ASP A 447 0.49 41.23 -23.49
C ASP A 447 -0.50 41.61 -22.37
N GLN A 448 -1.00 42.88 -22.40
CA GLN A 448 -2.02 43.35 -21.44
C GLN A 448 -3.32 42.55 -21.54
N MET A 449 -3.66 42.05 -22.71
CA MET A 449 -4.81 41.18 -22.92
C MET A 449 -4.64 39.80 -22.29
N GLN A 450 -3.46 39.22 -22.37
CA GLN A 450 -3.20 37.90 -21.75
C GLN A 450 -3.33 37.95 -20.22
N GLU A 451 -3.01 39.09 -19.60
CA GLU A 451 -3.07 39.21 -18.13
C GLU A 451 -4.47 39.57 -17.57
N ASN A 452 -5.51 39.67 -18.41
CA ASN A 452 -6.89 40.04 -18.01
C ASN A 452 -7.00 41.35 -17.20
N LYS A 453 -6.07 42.29 -17.35
CA LYS A 453 -5.99 43.51 -16.55
C LYS A 453 -6.83 44.67 -17.08
N LEU A 454 -7.45 44.52 -18.27
CA LEU A 454 -8.20 45.60 -18.91
C LEU A 454 -9.65 45.62 -18.37
N ILE A 455 -10.04 46.75 -17.75
CA ILE A 455 -11.40 47.00 -17.24
C ILE A 455 -12.19 47.72 -18.34
N LEU A 456 -13.32 47.12 -18.77
CA LEU A 456 -14.24 47.67 -19.76
C LEU A 456 -14.89 48.96 -19.26
N LYS A 457 -14.87 49.99 -20.11
CA LYS A 457 -15.58 51.27 -19.91
C LYS A 457 -16.70 51.40 -20.96
N HIS A 458 -17.94 51.36 -20.53
CA HIS A 458 -19.06 51.55 -21.42
C HIS A 458 -19.38 53.02 -21.57
N GLU A 459 -19.27 53.53 -22.79
CA GLU A 459 -19.62 54.90 -23.16
C GLU A 459 -20.36 54.94 -24.51
N SER A 460 -21.17 55.99 -24.75
CA SER A 460 -21.90 56.16 -26.00
C SER A 460 -20.93 56.66 -27.08
N ILE A 461 -20.79 55.92 -28.16
CA ILE A 461 -19.81 56.16 -29.21
C ILE A 461 -20.52 56.27 -30.55
N HIS A 462 -20.27 57.36 -31.27
CA HIS A 462 -20.74 57.52 -32.64
C HIS A 462 -19.70 56.93 -33.61
N ILE A 463 -20.00 55.78 -34.20
CA ILE A 463 -19.06 54.96 -34.98
C ILE A 463 -18.53 55.70 -36.21
N GLN A 464 -19.38 56.46 -36.92
CA GLN A 464 -18.94 57.21 -38.08
C GLN A 464 -17.88 58.26 -37.70
N SER A 465 -18.10 59.00 -36.62
CA SER A 465 -17.12 59.97 -36.12
C SER A 465 -15.82 59.31 -35.68
N LEU A 466 -15.88 58.16 -35.06
CA LEU A 466 -14.70 57.40 -34.68
C LEU A 466 -13.88 56.89 -35.88
N ILE A 467 -14.55 56.49 -36.97
CA ILE A 467 -13.87 56.11 -38.22
C ILE A 467 -13.24 57.34 -38.88
N GLU A 468 -13.95 58.52 -38.93
CA GLU A 468 -13.42 59.77 -39.44
C GLU A 468 -12.17 60.22 -38.66
N ASP A 469 -12.18 60.16 -37.34
CA ASP A 469 -11.02 60.44 -36.48
C ASP A 469 -9.81 59.48 -36.75
N ILE A 470 -10.06 58.20 -37.04
CA ILE A 470 -9.01 57.25 -37.42
C ILE A 470 -8.40 57.68 -38.78
N LEU A 471 -9.22 58.10 -39.73
CA LEU A 471 -8.77 58.47 -41.07
C LEU A 471 -8.04 59.81 -41.12
N ASP A 472 -8.34 60.75 -40.21
CA ASP A 472 -7.67 62.02 -40.13
C ASP A 472 -6.17 61.94 -39.76
N THR A 473 -5.76 60.76 -39.24
CA THR A 473 -4.36 60.45 -38.92
C THR A 473 -3.54 59.95 -40.12
N ASP A 474 -4.18 59.53 -41.24
CA ASP A 474 -3.51 58.97 -42.44
C ASP A 474 -4.14 59.46 -43.74
N ASP A 475 -3.54 60.50 -44.35
CA ASP A 475 -4.02 61.09 -45.57
C ASP A 475 -4.11 60.15 -46.78
N LEU A 476 -3.25 59.13 -46.82
CA LEU A 476 -3.27 58.08 -47.84
C LEU A 476 -4.49 57.19 -47.69
N ALA A 477 -4.81 56.75 -46.45
CA ALA A 477 -5.98 56.01 -46.18
C ALA A 477 -7.25 56.81 -46.49
N LYS A 478 -7.31 58.04 -46.08
CA LYS A 478 -8.44 58.94 -46.32
C LYS A 478 -8.77 59.09 -47.81
N SER A 479 -7.78 59.16 -48.69
CA SER A 479 -7.99 59.30 -50.16
C SER A 479 -8.55 58.06 -50.83
N ARG A 480 -8.39 56.90 -50.20
CA ARG A 480 -8.77 55.57 -50.74
C ARG A 480 -10.07 55.00 -50.15
N ILE A 481 -10.59 55.56 -49.07
CA ILE A 481 -11.74 54.99 -48.34
C ILE A 481 -13.03 55.74 -48.76
N CYS A 482 -14.10 54.94 -48.97
CA CYS A 482 -15.45 55.40 -49.12
C CYS A 482 -16.30 54.87 -47.99
N ILE A 483 -16.97 55.78 -47.24
CA ILE A 483 -17.84 55.40 -46.10
C ILE A 483 -19.30 55.56 -46.57
N PHE A 484 -20.10 54.54 -46.32
CA PHE A 484 -21.55 54.51 -46.50
C PHE A 484 -22.20 54.32 -45.13
N CYS A 485 -23.03 55.27 -44.70
CA CYS A 485 -23.71 55.23 -43.42
C CYS A 485 -25.09 55.91 -43.57
N ASP A 486 -26.16 55.11 -43.67
CA ASP A 486 -27.52 55.59 -43.79
C ASP A 486 -28.33 55.44 -42.50
N VAL A 487 -27.68 55.13 -41.39
CA VAL A 487 -28.31 54.81 -40.10
C VAL A 487 -27.66 55.59 -38.95
N ASP A 488 -28.40 55.78 -37.87
CA ASP A 488 -27.79 56.26 -36.63
C ASP A 488 -26.79 55.21 -36.10
N SER A 489 -25.53 55.59 -36.05
CA SER A 489 -24.38 54.72 -35.75
C SER A 489 -23.90 54.86 -34.31
N ASN A 490 -24.78 55.24 -33.36
CA ASN A 490 -24.48 55.24 -31.92
C ASN A 490 -24.51 53.81 -31.33
N VAL A 491 -23.48 53.46 -30.58
CA VAL A 491 -23.38 52.18 -29.82
C VAL A 491 -22.84 52.43 -28.41
N THR A 492 -23.20 51.58 -27.47
CA THR A 492 -22.65 51.60 -26.11
C THR A 492 -21.54 50.57 -25.98
N SER A 493 -20.28 50.99 -25.92
CA SER A 493 -19.13 50.09 -25.87
C SER A 493 -17.90 50.77 -25.29
N ASP A 494 -16.74 50.11 -25.32
CA ASP A 494 -15.46 50.67 -24.94
C ASP A 494 -14.81 51.39 -26.14
N PHE A 495 -14.59 52.69 -25.99
CA PHE A 495 -14.04 53.53 -27.05
C PHE A 495 -12.65 53.08 -27.52
N GLN A 496 -11.78 52.71 -26.56
CA GLN A 496 -10.41 52.32 -26.92
C GLN A 496 -10.42 50.96 -27.64
N PHE A 497 -11.23 50.02 -27.21
CA PHE A 497 -11.31 48.71 -27.86
C PHE A 497 -11.91 48.82 -29.26
N LEU A 498 -12.97 49.57 -29.44
CA LEU A 498 -13.52 49.82 -30.77
C LEU A 498 -12.53 50.52 -31.69
N ARG A 499 -11.80 51.52 -31.18
CA ARG A 499 -10.75 52.19 -31.94
C ARG A 499 -9.66 51.23 -32.41
N ILE A 500 -9.18 50.34 -31.54
CA ILE A 500 -8.17 49.31 -31.88
C ILE A 500 -8.72 48.33 -32.93
N ILE A 501 -9.97 47.84 -32.77
CA ILE A 501 -10.62 46.96 -33.73
C ILE A 501 -10.70 47.61 -35.12
N LEU A 502 -11.32 48.79 -35.20
CA LEU A 502 -11.53 49.48 -36.46
C LEU A 502 -10.21 49.90 -37.11
N ASN A 503 -9.27 50.41 -36.34
CA ASN A 503 -7.94 50.77 -36.85
C ASN A 503 -7.20 49.57 -37.48
N ASN A 504 -7.21 48.40 -36.81
CA ASN A 504 -6.59 47.20 -37.36
C ASN A 504 -7.27 46.70 -38.63
N LEU A 505 -8.59 46.72 -38.70
CA LEU A 505 -9.34 46.28 -39.89
C LEU A 505 -9.16 47.26 -41.07
N ILE A 506 -9.26 48.58 -40.82
CA ILE A 506 -9.08 49.62 -41.83
C ILE A 506 -7.65 49.60 -42.37
N HIS A 507 -6.68 49.56 -41.48
CA HIS A 507 -5.27 49.51 -41.88
C HIS A 507 -4.93 48.25 -42.69
N ASN A 508 -5.50 47.10 -42.33
CA ASN A 508 -5.35 45.85 -43.09
C ASN A 508 -5.98 46.01 -44.51
N ALA A 509 -7.19 46.55 -44.60
CA ALA A 509 -7.86 46.74 -45.88
C ALA A 509 -7.09 47.69 -46.84
N VAL A 510 -6.54 48.78 -46.31
CA VAL A 510 -5.73 49.72 -47.10
C VAL A 510 -4.39 49.08 -47.50
N ARG A 511 -3.75 48.37 -46.61
CA ARG A 511 -2.42 47.79 -46.79
C ARG A 511 -2.40 46.60 -47.75
N TYR A 512 -3.37 45.69 -47.60
CA TYR A 512 -3.45 44.44 -48.35
C TYR A 512 -4.41 44.51 -49.55
N GLY A 513 -5.14 45.64 -49.69
CA GLY A 513 -6.00 45.93 -50.82
C GLY A 513 -5.20 46.35 -52.08
N HIS A 514 -5.79 46.16 -53.25
CA HIS A 514 -5.22 46.56 -54.51
C HIS A 514 -4.98 48.09 -54.55
N GLU A 515 -3.80 48.54 -54.97
CA GLU A 515 -3.36 49.98 -54.87
C GLU A 515 -4.28 50.96 -55.58
N ASN A 516 -4.85 50.61 -56.71
CA ASN A 516 -5.70 51.46 -57.54
C ASN A 516 -7.19 51.33 -57.22
N GLU A 517 -7.55 50.46 -56.26
CA GLU A 517 -8.94 50.26 -55.92
C GLU A 517 -9.28 50.89 -54.57
N LYS A 518 -10.59 51.23 -54.41
CA LYS A 518 -11.08 51.82 -53.16
C LYS A 518 -11.43 50.76 -52.13
N VAL A 519 -11.32 51.15 -50.89
CA VAL A 519 -11.78 50.39 -49.73
C VAL A 519 -13.16 50.94 -49.35
N PHE A 520 -14.12 50.06 -49.13
CA PHE A 520 -15.49 50.45 -48.77
C PHE A 520 -15.76 50.06 -47.31
N ILE A 521 -16.35 51.01 -46.58
CA ILE A 521 -16.84 50.83 -45.22
C ILE A 521 -18.34 51.06 -45.25
N ASP A 522 -19.12 50.02 -44.97
CA ASP A 522 -20.57 50.07 -44.92
C ASP A 522 -21.05 49.90 -43.48
N ILE A 523 -21.89 50.81 -42.98
CA ILE A 523 -22.44 50.85 -41.64
C ILE A 523 -23.96 50.71 -41.75
N ALA A 524 -24.51 49.58 -41.29
CA ALA A 524 -25.93 49.26 -41.39
C ALA A 524 -26.47 48.65 -40.11
N LYS A 525 -27.76 48.78 -39.83
CA LYS A 525 -28.43 48.02 -38.78
C LYS A 525 -28.76 46.62 -39.30
N ASP A 526 -28.35 45.60 -38.55
CA ASP A 526 -28.66 44.23 -38.90
C ASP A 526 -29.75 43.68 -37.99
N HIS A 527 -30.89 43.37 -38.59
CA HIS A 527 -32.08 42.81 -37.93
C HIS A 527 -32.32 41.33 -38.31
N GLU A 528 -31.58 40.80 -39.29
CA GLU A 528 -31.85 39.51 -39.88
C GLU A 528 -30.94 38.40 -39.28
N THR A 529 -29.72 38.77 -38.93
CA THR A 529 -28.71 37.77 -38.49
C THR A 529 -28.81 37.45 -37.00
N PHE A 530 -29.30 38.38 -36.17
CA PHE A 530 -29.39 38.25 -34.71
C PHE A 530 -30.73 38.67 -34.15
N THR A 531 -31.16 38.06 -33.05
CA THR A 531 -32.43 38.37 -32.35
C THR A 531 -32.47 39.75 -31.67
N GLN A 532 -31.32 40.39 -31.53
CA GLN A 532 -31.18 41.76 -30.98
C GLN A 532 -30.65 42.70 -32.03
N ASN A 533 -30.95 44.02 -31.90
CA ASN A 533 -30.41 45.05 -32.79
C ASN A 533 -28.90 45.13 -32.68
N HIS A 534 -28.20 44.83 -33.77
CA HIS A 534 -26.76 44.97 -33.87
C HIS A 534 -26.42 46.01 -34.92
N LEU A 535 -25.38 46.84 -34.67
CA LEU A 535 -24.79 47.66 -35.69
C LEU A 535 -23.75 46.80 -36.42
N ARG A 536 -23.89 46.64 -37.74
CA ARG A 536 -22.97 45.92 -38.59
C ARG A 536 -22.02 46.91 -39.30
N ILE A 537 -20.75 46.70 -39.14
CA ILE A 537 -19.71 47.42 -39.87
C ILE A 537 -19.04 46.43 -40.81
N THR A 538 -19.12 46.68 -42.13
CA THR A 538 -18.49 45.85 -43.16
C THR A 538 -17.33 46.63 -43.76
N ILE A 539 -16.12 46.11 -43.68
CA ILE A 539 -14.93 46.66 -44.31
C ILE A 539 -14.53 45.73 -45.43
N SER A 540 -14.53 46.27 -46.67
CA SER A 540 -14.30 45.49 -47.87
C SER A 540 -13.25 46.11 -48.79
N ASN A 541 -12.37 45.29 -49.35
CA ASN A 541 -11.37 45.69 -50.30
C ASN A 541 -11.15 44.62 -51.38
N VAL A 542 -10.77 45.04 -52.58
CA VAL A 542 -10.27 44.14 -53.63
C VAL A 542 -8.89 43.62 -53.18
N PRO A 543 -8.61 42.30 -53.20
CA PRO A 543 -7.33 41.75 -52.76
C PRO A 543 -6.18 42.22 -53.67
N GLY A 544 -5.09 42.64 -53.05
CA GLY A 544 -3.84 43.01 -53.72
C GLY A 544 -2.88 41.82 -53.87
N SER A 545 -1.58 42.08 -53.82
CA SER A 545 -0.52 41.06 -53.96
C SER A 545 -0.48 40.02 -52.83
N ALA A 546 -1.17 40.27 -51.71
CA ALA A 546 -1.24 39.35 -50.57
C ALA A 546 -2.22 38.19 -50.77
N HIS A 547 -3.06 38.23 -51.83
CA HIS A 547 -4.12 37.28 -52.10
C HIS A 547 -5.12 37.11 -50.95
N TRP A 548 -5.92 36.08 -51.01
CA TRP A 548 -6.98 35.78 -50.03
C TRP A 548 -6.39 35.16 -48.78
N PRO A 549 -6.78 35.61 -47.56
CA PRO A 549 -6.45 34.89 -46.32
C PRO A 549 -7.18 33.55 -46.22
N ASP A 550 -6.61 32.62 -45.47
CA ASP A 550 -7.26 31.32 -45.14
C ASP A 550 -8.36 31.55 -44.10
N GLU A 551 -9.60 31.17 -44.41
CA GLU A 551 -10.78 31.38 -43.57
C GLU A 551 -10.65 30.77 -42.18
N ASN A 552 -9.99 29.60 -42.07
CA ASN A 552 -9.85 28.87 -40.82
C ASN A 552 -8.73 29.42 -39.91
N LYS A 553 -7.78 30.18 -40.50
CA LYS A 553 -6.57 30.63 -39.80
C LYS A 553 -6.47 32.15 -39.63
N VAL A 554 -7.35 32.90 -40.28
CA VAL A 554 -7.24 34.36 -40.39
C VAL A 554 -7.19 35.06 -39.03
N PHE A 555 -7.77 34.48 -37.97
CA PHE A 555 -7.76 35.00 -36.60
C PHE A 555 -6.77 34.28 -35.66
N GLU A 556 -5.98 33.32 -36.20
CA GLU A 556 -4.96 32.65 -35.37
C GLU A 556 -3.82 33.62 -35.05
N LYS A 557 -3.24 33.45 -33.87
CA LYS A 557 -2.09 34.24 -33.41
C LYS A 557 -0.89 34.03 -34.34
N TYR A 558 -0.29 35.13 -34.84
CA TYR A 558 0.84 35.12 -35.77
C TYR A 558 0.54 34.60 -37.18
N TYR A 559 -0.72 34.37 -37.54
CA TYR A 559 -1.06 33.95 -38.89
C TYR A 559 -0.79 35.05 -39.91
N ARG A 560 -0.15 34.70 -41.03
CA ARG A 560 0.07 35.54 -42.22
C ARG A 560 -0.11 34.70 -43.48
N SER A 561 -0.88 35.21 -44.42
CA SER A 561 -1.01 34.52 -45.71
C SER A 561 0.34 34.47 -46.45
N PRO A 562 0.60 33.42 -47.28
CA PRO A 562 1.88 33.30 -48.01
C PRO A 562 2.25 34.54 -48.82
N GLY A 563 1.28 35.22 -49.42
CA GLY A 563 1.49 36.47 -50.17
C GLY A 563 1.83 37.69 -49.27
N ALA A 564 1.30 37.73 -48.05
CA ALA A 564 1.56 38.76 -47.07
C ALA A 564 2.92 38.63 -46.37
N GLN A 565 3.59 37.49 -46.45
CA GLN A 565 4.91 37.29 -45.83
C GLN A 565 6.00 38.21 -46.31
N LYS A 566 5.87 38.73 -47.56
CA LYS A 566 6.81 39.67 -48.15
C LYS A 566 6.62 41.12 -47.68
N GLN A 567 5.54 41.41 -47.00
CA GLN A 567 5.24 42.74 -46.44
C GLN A 567 5.51 42.71 -44.93
N SER A 568 5.84 43.83 -44.28
CA SER A 568 6.02 43.85 -42.82
C SER A 568 4.68 43.61 -42.10
N GLY A 569 4.65 42.91 -40.96
CA GLY A 569 3.43 42.73 -40.19
C GLY A 569 3.52 41.56 -39.18
N THR A 570 3.05 41.79 -37.98
CA THR A 570 3.20 40.86 -36.84
C THR A 570 2.27 39.64 -36.88
N GLY A 571 1.23 39.63 -37.72
CA GLY A 571 0.16 38.61 -37.65
C GLY A 571 -0.68 38.68 -36.37
N LEU A 572 -0.55 39.74 -35.57
CA LEU A 572 -1.30 39.94 -34.33
C LEU A 572 -2.59 40.78 -34.53
N GLY A 573 -2.69 41.57 -35.59
CA GLY A 573 -3.79 42.51 -35.73
C GLY A 573 -5.18 41.88 -35.76
N LEU A 574 -5.39 40.82 -36.55
CA LEU A 574 -6.68 40.12 -36.62
C LEU A 574 -6.94 39.23 -35.40
N TYR A 575 -5.91 38.65 -34.78
CA TYR A 575 -6.00 38.00 -33.49
C TYR A 575 -6.50 38.97 -32.40
N LEU A 576 -5.93 40.16 -32.33
CA LEU A 576 -6.39 41.23 -31.44
C LEU A 576 -7.85 41.61 -31.69
N VAL A 577 -8.23 41.78 -32.95
CA VAL A 577 -9.62 42.08 -33.35
C VAL A 577 -10.58 41.02 -32.82
N SER A 578 -10.29 39.74 -33.02
CA SER A 578 -11.14 38.65 -32.56
C SER A 578 -11.31 38.67 -31.04
N ASN A 579 -10.21 38.77 -30.29
CA ASN A 579 -10.26 38.76 -28.81
C ASN A 579 -10.92 40.02 -28.23
N LEU A 580 -10.70 41.20 -28.84
CA LEU A 580 -11.35 42.43 -28.40
C LEU A 580 -12.85 42.38 -28.66
N CYS A 581 -13.26 41.89 -29.83
CA CYS A 581 -14.69 41.69 -30.16
C CYS A 581 -15.36 40.79 -29.11
N GLU A 582 -14.76 39.63 -28.78
CA GLU A 582 -15.30 38.74 -27.76
C GLU A 582 -15.49 39.45 -26.41
N ARG A 583 -14.53 40.31 -26.01
CA ARG A 583 -14.59 41.04 -24.73
C ARG A 583 -15.69 42.07 -24.65
N ILE A 584 -15.96 42.82 -25.76
CA ILE A 584 -17.02 43.81 -25.81
C ILE A 584 -18.38 43.21 -26.20
N GLY A 585 -18.49 41.87 -26.32
CA GLY A 585 -19.71 41.21 -26.77
C GLY A 585 -20.02 41.38 -28.27
N ALA A 586 -19.03 41.86 -29.07
CA ALA A 586 -19.15 42.00 -30.53
C ALA A 586 -18.70 40.70 -31.22
N ILE A 587 -19.10 40.51 -32.46
CA ILE A 587 -18.72 39.36 -33.29
C ILE A 587 -18.00 39.87 -34.52
N CYS A 588 -16.81 39.36 -34.80
CA CYS A 588 -16.06 39.63 -36.03
C CYS A 588 -15.99 38.37 -36.89
N LYS A 589 -16.37 38.49 -38.17
CA LYS A 589 -16.26 37.39 -39.13
C LYS A 589 -15.54 37.82 -40.39
N TYR A 590 -14.81 36.89 -40.98
CA TYR A 590 -14.28 37.01 -42.33
C TYR A 590 -15.24 36.31 -43.30
N GLU A 591 -15.88 37.08 -44.16
CA GLU A 591 -16.85 36.59 -45.15
C GLU A 591 -16.48 37.13 -46.54
N PRO A 592 -15.53 36.47 -47.25
CA PRO A 592 -15.10 36.94 -48.57
C PRO A 592 -16.19 36.75 -49.63
N THR A 593 -16.22 37.64 -50.61
CA THR A 593 -17.04 37.48 -51.82
C THR A 593 -16.15 37.02 -52.98
N ALA A 594 -16.72 36.76 -54.15
CA ALA A 594 -15.94 36.37 -55.31
C ALA A 594 -14.88 37.40 -55.75
N THR A 595 -15.06 38.69 -55.39
CA THR A 595 -14.19 39.80 -55.83
C THR A 595 -13.56 40.61 -54.69
N GLN A 596 -14.04 40.46 -53.48
CA GLN A 596 -13.63 41.29 -52.34
C GLN A 596 -13.36 40.49 -51.07
N VAL A 597 -12.30 40.85 -50.37
CA VAL A 597 -12.05 40.48 -48.97
C VAL A 597 -12.99 41.32 -48.11
N GLN A 598 -13.78 40.65 -47.24
CA GLN A 598 -14.71 41.34 -46.32
C GLN A 598 -14.52 40.88 -44.90
N PHE A 599 -14.40 41.87 -43.97
CA PHE A 599 -14.49 41.68 -42.56
C PHE A 599 -15.75 42.37 -42.03
N LYS A 600 -16.58 41.64 -41.35
CA LYS A 600 -17.83 42.14 -40.75
C LYS A 600 -17.73 42.10 -39.24
N VAL A 601 -18.08 43.22 -38.62
CA VAL A 601 -18.14 43.34 -37.14
C VAL A 601 -19.58 43.68 -36.75
N TRP A 602 -20.16 42.88 -35.91
CA TRP A 602 -21.48 43.14 -35.32
C TRP A 602 -21.30 43.58 -33.87
N ILE A 603 -21.74 44.79 -33.58
CA ILE A 603 -21.67 45.39 -32.25
C ILE A 603 -23.06 45.44 -31.68
N PRO A 604 -23.29 44.87 -30.44
CA PRO A 604 -24.59 44.96 -29.79
C PRO A 604 -24.94 46.42 -29.50
N ASN A 605 -26.22 46.81 -29.74
CA ASN A 605 -26.68 48.16 -29.56
C ASN A 605 -27.52 48.31 -28.30
#